data_411eda15b5e287b0bdbb9f85daf75a73
#
_entry.id   411eda15b5e287b0bdbb9f85daf75a73
#
_cell.length_a   1.000
_cell.length_b   1.000
_cell.length_c   1.000
_cell.angle_alpha   90.00
_cell.angle_beta   90.00
_cell.angle_gamma   90.00
#
_symmetry.space_group_name_H-M   'P 1'
#
loop_
_entity.id
_entity.type
_entity.pdbx_description
1 polymer ?
#
loop_
_entity_poly.entity_id
_entity_poly.type
_entity_poly.pdbx_seq_one_letter_code
_entity_poly.pdbx_strand_id
1 'polypeptide(L)'
;MNYQSIRAAYEAPIATACAALSPAVPVFFDNLAASTLTSTSEYVLVNVSFGLTTETALKEDFDYVRGSIVCRIHTPKGKGSTRNQTIINAITGAFQTLNATPRAAGAGVYARVGQISGPTFDAPVDLPHYIGRFSCGFTATVYP
;
A
#
# COMPACT_ATOMS: atom_id res chain seq x y z
N MET A 1 7.07 -15.79 13.50
CA MET A 1 6.80 -14.80 12.42
C MET A 1 5.38 -14.28 12.55
N ASN A 2 5.21 -12.99 12.56
CA ASN A 2 3.88 -12.38 12.66
C ASN A 2 3.56 -11.58 11.37
N TYR A 3 2.94 -12.24 10.42
CA TYR A 3 2.56 -11.62 9.13
C TYR A 3 1.57 -10.48 9.31
N GLN A 4 0.73 -10.54 10.32
CA GLN A 4 -0.24 -9.49 10.61
C GLN A 4 0.46 -8.19 11.01
N SER A 5 1.49 -8.26 11.83
CA SER A 5 2.28 -7.08 12.22
C SER A 5 3.04 -6.50 11.03
N ILE A 6 3.56 -7.36 10.15
CA ILE A 6 4.24 -6.92 8.93
C ILE A 6 3.25 -6.21 8.02
N ARG A 7 2.08 -6.80 7.79
CA ARG A 7 1.03 -6.20 6.98
C ARG A 7 0.61 -4.84 7.54
N ALA A 8 0.40 -4.74 8.84
CA ALA A 8 0.02 -3.50 9.50
C ALA A 8 1.07 -2.40 9.34
N ALA A 9 2.35 -2.75 9.31
CA ALA A 9 3.44 -1.79 9.12
C ALA A 9 3.37 -1.07 7.76
N TYR A 10 2.80 -1.70 6.73
CA TYR A 10 2.61 -1.11 5.40
C TYR A 10 1.22 -0.51 5.23
N GLU A 11 0.19 -1.14 5.77
CA GLU A 11 -1.19 -0.69 5.60
C GLU A 11 -1.49 0.57 6.40
N ALA A 12 -0.99 0.69 7.62
CA ALA A 12 -1.25 1.84 8.47
C ALA A 12 -0.77 3.18 7.87
N PRO A 13 0.45 3.31 7.33
CA PRO A 13 0.88 4.53 6.66
C PRO A 13 0.00 4.90 5.46
N ILE A 14 -0.44 3.92 4.67
CA ILE A 14 -1.32 4.15 3.52
C ILE A 14 -2.67 4.69 4.00
N ALA A 15 -3.27 4.06 5.00
CA ALA A 15 -4.55 4.50 5.56
C ALA A 15 -4.46 5.92 6.12
N THR A 16 -3.40 6.24 6.84
CA THR A 16 -3.18 7.57 7.41
C THR A 16 -3.02 8.62 6.32
N ALA A 17 -2.23 8.33 5.28
CA ALA A 17 -2.00 9.26 4.18
C ALA A 17 -3.30 9.55 3.41
N CYS A 18 -4.11 8.54 3.14
CA CYS A 18 -5.38 8.71 2.43
C CYS A 18 -6.42 9.43 3.28
N ALA A 19 -6.45 9.17 4.59
CA ALA A 19 -7.36 9.87 5.50
C ALA A 19 -7.01 11.36 5.66
N ALA A 20 -5.77 11.73 5.47
CA ALA A 20 -5.31 13.13 5.56
C ALA A 20 -5.65 13.97 4.33
N LEU A 21 -6.07 13.34 3.23
CA LEU A 21 -6.47 14.06 2.03
C LEU A 21 -7.81 14.79 2.21
N SER A 22 -8.00 15.86 1.46
CA SER A 22 -9.26 16.62 1.44
C SER A 22 -9.93 16.52 0.06
N PRO A 23 -11.05 15.80 -0.07
CA PRO A 23 -11.68 14.93 0.93
C PRO A 23 -10.88 13.67 1.21
N ALA A 24 -11.13 13.05 2.37
CA ALA A 24 -10.50 11.79 2.73
C ALA A 24 -10.90 10.68 1.76
N VAL A 25 -9.96 9.79 1.45
CA VAL A 25 -10.16 8.72 0.48
C VAL A 25 -10.23 7.38 1.22
N PRO A 26 -11.31 6.60 1.03
CA PRO A 26 -11.40 5.27 1.61
C PRO A 26 -10.34 4.33 1.03
N VAL A 27 -9.78 3.49 1.86
CA VAL A 27 -8.81 2.46 1.48
C VAL A 27 -9.37 1.10 1.85
N PHE A 28 -9.36 0.19 0.89
CA PHE A 28 -9.79 -1.19 1.09
C PHE A 28 -8.58 -2.10 0.94
N PHE A 29 -8.27 -2.80 2.00
CA PHE A 29 -7.20 -3.79 2.03
C PHE A 29 -7.73 -5.17 1.64
N ASP A 30 -6.82 -6.14 1.58
CA ASP A 30 -7.18 -7.51 1.22
C ASP A 30 -8.36 -8.02 2.02
N ASN A 31 -9.29 -8.68 1.33
CA ASN A 31 -10.46 -9.31 1.91
C ASN A 31 -11.47 -8.34 2.57
N LEU A 32 -11.40 -7.05 2.24
CA LEU A 32 -12.43 -6.10 2.62
C LEU A 32 -13.40 -5.87 1.46
N ALA A 33 -14.70 -5.90 1.77
CA ALA A 33 -15.73 -5.69 0.76
C ALA A 33 -15.87 -4.21 0.40
N ALA A 34 -15.83 -3.92 -0.89
CA ALA A 34 -16.07 -2.58 -1.43
C ALA A 34 -17.52 -2.42 -1.92
N SER A 35 -18.45 -3.17 -1.36
CA SER A 35 -19.83 -3.30 -1.87
C SER A 35 -20.69 -2.06 -1.72
N THR A 36 -20.27 -1.07 -0.93
CA THR A 36 -21.01 0.18 -0.71
C THR A 36 -20.55 1.32 -1.61
N LEU A 37 -19.62 1.06 -2.53
CA LEU A 37 -19.04 2.09 -3.38
C LEU A 37 -19.97 2.41 -4.56
N THR A 38 -20.14 3.69 -4.83
CA THR A 38 -20.88 4.18 -5.99
C THR A 38 -19.92 4.45 -7.16
N SER A 39 -20.47 4.60 -8.36
CA SER A 39 -19.69 4.90 -9.57
C SER A 39 -18.96 6.24 -9.51
N THR A 40 -19.33 7.14 -8.60
CA THR A 40 -18.69 8.45 -8.42
C THR A 40 -17.71 8.48 -7.27
N SER A 41 -17.55 7.37 -6.54
CA SER A 41 -16.69 7.28 -5.38
C SER A 41 -15.22 7.20 -5.77
N GLU A 42 -14.37 7.87 -5.00
CA GLU A 42 -12.94 7.66 -5.02
C GLU A 42 -12.59 6.59 -3.99
N TYR A 43 -11.68 5.71 -4.33
CA TYR A 43 -11.19 4.72 -3.38
C TYR A 43 -9.86 4.13 -3.82
N VAL A 44 -9.17 3.50 -2.89
CA VAL A 44 -7.90 2.82 -3.12
C VAL A 44 -8.06 1.36 -2.73
N LEU A 45 -7.62 0.47 -3.61
CA LEU A 45 -7.50 -0.96 -3.32
C LEU A 45 -6.03 -1.30 -3.13
N VAL A 46 -5.70 -1.93 -2.01
CA VAL A 46 -4.34 -2.31 -1.66
C VAL A 46 -4.26 -3.81 -1.45
N ASN A 47 -3.32 -4.44 -2.15
CA ASN A 47 -3.02 -5.85 -1.98
C ASN A 47 -1.58 -6.02 -1.50
N VAL A 48 -1.40 -6.70 -0.39
CA VAL A 48 -0.08 -7.06 0.15
C VAL A 48 0.11 -8.55 0.00
N SER A 49 1.14 -8.94 -0.74
CA SER A 49 1.46 -10.35 -0.98
C SER A 49 2.83 -10.68 -0.42
N PHE A 50 2.89 -11.77 0.34
CA PHE A 50 4.15 -12.28 0.85
C PHE A 50 4.76 -13.24 -0.15
N GLY A 51 6.04 -13.03 -0.47
CA GLY A 51 6.77 -13.89 -1.40
C GLY A 51 7.61 -14.91 -0.66
N LEU A 52 8.76 -14.50 -0.14
CA LEU A 52 9.71 -15.39 0.49
C LEU A 52 9.95 -14.98 1.94
N THR A 53 9.87 -15.94 2.83
CA THR A 53 10.27 -15.79 4.23
C THR A 53 11.54 -16.61 4.46
N THR A 54 12.56 -15.96 4.99
CA THR A 54 13.82 -16.62 5.35
C THR A 54 14.01 -16.53 6.86
N GLU A 55 14.04 -17.65 7.50
CA GLU A 55 14.45 -17.78 8.89
C GLU A 55 15.96 -17.96 8.93
N THR A 56 16.66 -16.98 9.48
CA THR A 56 18.12 -16.86 9.26
C THR A 56 18.97 -17.65 10.23
N ALA A 57 18.42 -18.19 11.33
CA ALA A 57 19.23 -18.96 12.26
C ALA A 57 18.43 -19.89 13.14
N LEU A 58 19.10 -20.96 13.55
CA LEU A 58 18.69 -21.82 14.67
C LEU A 58 18.68 -21.07 16.01
N LYS A 59 19.31 -19.91 16.06
CA LYS A 59 19.21 -18.94 17.13
C LYS A 59 18.48 -17.71 16.62
N GLU A 60 17.46 -17.37 17.29
CA GLU A 60 16.44 -16.37 17.07
C GLU A 60 16.94 -14.92 16.92
N ASP A 61 17.72 -14.63 15.90
CA ASP A 61 18.17 -13.26 15.75
C ASP A 61 17.16 -12.41 14.98
N PHE A 62 16.71 -12.87 13.84
CA PHE A 62 15.65 -12.19 13.07
C PHE A 62 15.15 -13.05 11.91
N ASP A 63 13.93 -12.78 11.50
CA ASP A 63 13.32 -13.34 10.30
C ASP A 63 13.24 -12.27 9.23
N TYR A 64 13.40 -12.67 7.99
CA TYR A 64 13.41 -11.77 6.84
C TYR A 64 12.31 -12.16 5.86
N VAL A 65 11.48 -11.20 5.49
CA VAL A 65 10.34 -11.41 4.60
C VAL A 65 10.44 -10.49 3.42
N ARG A 66 10.19 -11.02 2.23
CA ARG A 66 10.04 -10.26 0.99
C ARG A 66 8.63 -10.43 0.45
N GLY A 67 8.13 -9.39 -0.18
CA GLY A 67 6.84 -9.45 -0.82
C GLY A 67 6.62 -8.28 -1.75
N SER A 68 5.38 -8.08 -2.12
CA SER A 68 4.98 -6.99 -2.99
C SER A 68 3.70 -6.34 -2.52
N ILE A 69 3.56 -5.06 -2.82
CA ILE A 69 2.37 -4.26 -2.57
C ILE A 69 1.89 -3.73 -3.91
N VAL A 70 0.62 -3.93 -4.20
CA VAL A 70 -0.04 -3.38 -5.38
C VAL A 70 -1.13 -2.43 -4.93
N CYS A 71 -1.10 -1.20 -5.42
CA CYS A 71 -2.12 -0.19 -5.15
C CYS A 71 -2.85 0.15 -6.44
N ARG A 72 -4.18 0.15 -6.38
CA ARG A 72 -5.05 0.62 -7.46
C ARG A 72 -5.89 1.77 -6.95
N ILE A 73 -5.77 2.90 -7.62
CA ILE A 73 -6.44 4.13 -7.23
C ILE A 73 -7.56 4.39 -8.23
N HIS A 74 -8.80 4.37 -7.73
CA HIS A 74 -9.99 4.59 -8.54
C HIS A 74 -10.50 5.99 -8.31
N THR A 75 -10.60 6.77 -9.39
CA THR A 75 -11.19 8.10 -9.37
C THR A 75 -12.26 8.19 -10.47
N PRO A 76 -13.26 9.10 -10.35
CA PRO A 76 -14.30 9.21 -11.36
C PRO A 76 -13.74 9.54 -12.74
N LYS A 77 -14.28 8.88 -13.76
CA LYS A 77 -13.91 9.07 -15.15
C LYS A 77 -14.33 10.46 -15.65
N GLY A 78 -13.52 11.05 -16.52
CA GLY A 78 -13.83 12.34 -17.10
C GLY A 78 -13.47 13.56 -16.25
N LYS A 79 -12.82 13.35 -15.10
CA LYS A 79 -12.42 14.42 -14.18
C LYS A 79 -10.91 14.75 -14.27
N GLY A 80 -10.21 14.21 -15.26
CA GLY A 80 -8.77 14.39 -15.41
C GLY A 80 -7.97 13.47 -14.49
N SER A 81 -6.64 13.57 -14.57
CA SER A 81 -5.72 12.68 -13.88
C SER A 81 -5.17 13.25 -12.56
N THR A 82 -5.37 14.53 -12.29
CA THR A 82 -4.72 15.24 -11.18
C THR A 82 -5.07 14.62 -9.82
N ARG A 83 -6.35 14.32 -9.60
CA ARG A 83 -6.79 13.74 -8.32
C ARG A 83 -6.18 12.36 -8.09
N ASN A 84 -6.13 11.54 -9.12
CA ASN A 84 -5.54 10.21 -9.06
C ASN A 84 -4.06 10.31 -8.70
N GLN A 85 -3.32 11.19 -9.35
CA GLN A 85 -1.90 11.43 -9.07
C GLN A 85 -1.67 12.01 -7.67
N THR A 86 -2.57 12.86 -7.18
CA THR A 86 -2.50 13.38 -5.82
C THR A 86 -2.56 12.25 -4.78
N ILE A 87 -3.45 11.30 -4.98
CA ILE A 87 -3.58 10.13 -4.10
C ILE A 87 -2.33 9.27 -4.17
N ILE A 88 -1.81 9.02 -5.38
CA ILE A 88 -0.57 8.26 -5.56
C ILE A 88 0.60 8.96 -4.84
N ASN A 89 0.72 10.26 -4.98
CA ASN A 89 1.77 11.03 -4.33
C ASN A 89 1.68 10.94 -2.81
N ALA A 90 0.48 10.94 -2.24
CA ALA A 90 0.28 10.77 -0.81
C ALA A 90 0.78 9.41 -0.33
N ILE A 91 0.45 8.35 -1.05
CA ILE A 91 0.85 6.98 -0.69
C ILE A 91 2.37 6.80 -0.85
N THR A 92 2.95 7.25 -1.95
CA THR A 92 4.39 7.13 -2.18
C THR A 92 5.19 7.99 -1.20
N GLY A 93 4.65 9.14 -0.82
CA GLY A 93 5.23 9.96 0.24
C GLY A 93 5.25 9.25 1.61
N ALA A 94 4.18 8.53 1.93
CA ALA A 94 4.13 7.70 3.13
C ALA A 94 5.20 6.60 3.11
N PHE A 95 5.43 5.98 1.96
CA PHE A 95 6.49 4.97 1.81
C PHE A 95 7.89 5.57 1.94
N GLN A 96 8.11 6.77 1.43
CA GLN A 96 9.38 7.48 1.62
C GLN A 96 9.65 7.77 3.10
N THR A 97 8.62 8.18 3.83
CA THR A 97 8.72 8.41 5.28
C THR A 97 9.02 7.11 6.01
N LEU A 98 8.36 6.02 5.63
CA LEU A 98 8.62 4.69 6.20
C LEU A 98 10.08 4.26 6.00
N ASN A 99 10.64 4.48 4.82
CA ASN A 99 12.03 4.16 4.53
C ASN A 99 13.02 5.02 5.33
N ALA A 100 12.65 6.27 5.63
CA ALA A 100 13.49 7.17 6.42
C ALA A 100 13.49 6.80 7.92
N THR A 101 12.41 6.20 8.41
CA THR A 101 12.25 5.83 9.82
C THR A 101 11.74 4.40 9.98
N PRO A 102 12.52 3.40 9.53
CA PRO A 102 12.02 2.02 9.45
C PRO A 102 11.63 1.41 10.79
N ARG A 103 12.20 1.89 11.90
CA ARG A 103 11.85 1.41 13.25
C ARG A 103 10.48 1.89 13.73
N ALA A 104 9.95 2.94 13.13
CA ALA A 104 8.66 3.49 13.53
C ALA A 104 7.48 2.62 13.09
N ALA A 105 7.71 1.61 12.28
CA ALA A 105 6.68 0.75 11.71
C ALA A 105 6.05 -0.24 12.71
N GLY A 106 6.52 -0.25 13.95
CA GLY A 106 5.99 -1.12 14.99
C GLY A 106 7.10 -1.82 15.76
N ALA A 107 6.80 -2.25 16.97
CA ALA A 107 7.77 -2.91 17.82
C ALA A 107 8.28 -4.21 17.16
N GLY A 108 9.58 -4.30 16.98
CA GLY A 108 10.22 -5.49 16.47
C GLY A 108 10.15 -5.68 14.96
N VAL A 109 9.54 -4.74 14.21
CA VAL A 109 9.46 -4.82 12.75
C VAL A 109 10.23 -3.68 12.10
N TYR A 110 11.12 -4.03 11.18
CA TYR A 110 11.78 -3.08 10.29
C TYR A 110 11.17 -3.23 8.90
N ALA A 111 10.45 -2.22 8.46
CA ALA A 111 9.75 -2.26 7.19
C ALA A 111 10.41 -1.31 6.19
N ARG A 112 10.64 -1.79 4.97
CA ARG A 112 11.16 -0.98 3.87
C ARG A 112 10.38 -1.28 2.60
N VAL A 113 10.24 -0.25 1.78
CA VAL A 113 9.64 -0.34 0.46
C VAL A 113 10.74 -0.13 -0.57
N GLY A 114 10.77 -1.00 -1.57
CA GLY A 114 11.73 -0.92 -2.64
C GLY A 114 11.30 0.02 -3.75
N GLN A 115 11.85 -0.20 -4.94
CA GLN A 115 11.58 0.63 -6.11
C GLN A 115 10.11 0.51 -6.53
N ILE A 116 9.51 1.65 -6.84
CA ILE A 116 8.13 1.71 -7.31
C ILE A 116 8.11 1.50 -8.82
N SER A 117 7.27 0.57 -9.26
CA SER A 117 7.00 0.30 -10.66
C SER A 117 5.67 0.94 -11.05
N GLY A 118 5.69 1.78 -12.05
CA GLY A 118 4.56 2.60 -12.45
C GLY A 118 4.71 4.04 -11.94
N PRO A 119 3.62 4.81 -11.80
CA PRO A 119 2.23 4.41 -12.03
C PRO A 119 1.87 4.27 -13.50
N THR A 120 0.93 3.38 -13.78
CA THR A 120 0.26 3.26 -15.07
C THR A 120 -1.20 3.62 -14.90
N PHE A 121 -1.80 4.19 -15.95
CA PHE A 121 -3.18 4.68 -15.89
C PHE A 121 -4.01 4.02 -16.98
N ASP A 122 -5.25 3.72 -16.63
CA ASP A 122 -6.20 3.11 -17.55
C ASP A 122 -7.61 3.64 -17.25
N ALA A 123 -8.42 3.75 -18.30
CA ALA A 123 -9.81 4.12 -18.20
C ALA A 123 -10.66 3.06 -18.91
N PRO A 124 -10.90 1.90 -18.26
CA PRO A 124 -11.62 0.80 -18.87
C PRO A 124 -13.00 1.22 -19.37
N VAL A 125 -13.38 0.77 -20.58
CA VAL A 125 -14.65 1.15 -21.21
C VAL A 125 -15.86 0.73 -20.36
N ASP A 126 -15.74 -0.40 -19.68
CA ASP A 126 -16.82 -1.01 -18.91
C ASP A 126 -16.94 -0.48 -17.48
N LEU A 127 -15.99 0.35 -17.04
CA LEU A 127 -15.97 0.88 -15.67
C LEU A 127 -16.10 2.41 -15.68
N PRO A 128 -16.78 2.97 -14.68
CA PRO A 128 -16.95 4.43 -14.58
C PRO A 128 -15.73 5.13 -13.95
N HIS A 129 -14.61 4.43 -13.79
CA HIS A 129 -13.43 4.92 -13.09
C HIS A 129 -12.24 5.06 -14.02
N TYR A 130 -11.41 6.05 -13.68
CA TYR A 130 -10.05 6.20 -14.14
C TYR A 130 -9.14 5.55 -13.08
N ILE A 131 -8.35 4.58 -13.48
CA ILE A 131 -7.60 3.73 -12.56
C ILE A 131 -6.10 3.97 -12.72
N GLY A 132 -5.46 4.41 -11.64
CA GLY A 132 -4.00 4.44 -11.53
C GLY A 132 -3.54 3.19 -10.78
N ARG A 133 -2.48 2.58 -11.26
CA ARG A 133 -1.90 1.40 -10.62
C ARG A 133 -0.40 1.55 -10.47
N PHE A 134 0.10 1.25 -9.31
CA PHE A 134 1.53 1.07 -9.10
C PHE A 134 1.78 -0.13 -8.19
N SER A 135 2.99 -0.64 -8.27
CA SER A 135 3.43 -1.74 -7.41
C SER A 135 4.84 -1.47 -6.91
N CYS A 136 5.18 -2.08 -5.80
CA CYS A 136 6.52 -2.04 -5.26
C CYS A 136 6.81 -3.32 -4.51
N GLY A 137 8.07 -3.70 -4.47
CA GLY A 137 8.53 -4.75 -3.59
C GLY A 137 8.71 -4.20 -2.17
N PHE A 138 8.62 -5.05 -1.19
CA PHE A 138 8.95 -4.69 0.17
C PHE A 138 9.85 -5.72 0.82
N THR A 139 10.58 -5.28 1.81
CA THR A 139 11.35 -6.15 2.70
C THR A 139 11.01 -5.80 4.14
N ALA A 140 10.85 -6.80 4.96
CA ALA A 140 10.62 -6.63 6.38
C ALA A 140 11.54 -7.55 7.17
N THR A 141 12.14 -7.01 8.23
CA THR A 141 12.92 -7.79 9.18
C THR A 141 12.18 -7.78 10.51
N VAL A 142 11.92 -8.95 11.05
CA VAL A 142 11.22 -9.11 12.32
C VAL A 142 12.19 -9.62 13.36
N TYR A 143 12.29 -8.88 14.45
CA TYR A 143 13.07 -9.28 15.62
C TYR A 143 12.16 -9.90 16.67
N PRO A 144 12.62 -10.95 17.36
CA PRO A 144 11.84 -11.57 18.43
C PRO A 144 11.58 -10.63 19.62
#